data_a36ccef6b1b73c0621e689e38630aa03
#
_entry.id   a36ccef6b1b73c0621e689e38630aa03
#
_cell.length_a   1.000
_cell.length_b   1.000
_cell.length_c   1.000
_cell.angle_alpha   90.00
_cell.angle_beta   90.00
_cell.angle_gamma   90.00
#
_symmetry.space_group_name_H-M   'P 1'
#
loop_
_entity.id
_entity.type
_entity.pdbx_description
1 polymer ?
#
loop_
_entity_poly.entity_id
_entity_poly.type
_entity_poly.pdbx_seq_one_letter_code
_entity_poly.pdbx_strand_id
1 'polypeptide(L)'
;GAHDQYMRWEAVVLYALSFHPQAANVSDTGRNETRGAVTHIPRSEHSISRVNISPNALKVLYRLKDAGYQAHLVGGGVRDLLLGREPKDFDVATDAHPEEVRSLFRNCRLIGRRFRLAHIMFGREIIEVATFRALQQGGDEGADQHVDDEGRIVRDNVFGDIEGDAFRRDFSVNALYYSIADFSIIDYTGGMADIEKGVLRLIGDPDTRFREDPVRMLRAVRFATKLGFRIEAETEQPIKTLAPLLGDIPPARLFDEMLKLFLGGSALDNFEMLRHYNLFEQLFPLTERALGHEENHFPLMLIARGMANTDKRIEEDKPVTPAFLFALFLWQPVRERAAQLEAEGQHPAQAMQHAGAQIIAEQAAVMATPRRFSLPMRDIWMLQLRLENKGGRRSVRALSHPRFRAAYDFLLLRAAAGEVPQELADWWTEFQETHADQTAQPASRSRPRKRRRKRSRSKPEGQTG
;
A
#
# COMPACT_ATOMS: atom_id res chain seq x y z
N GLY A 1 -5.13 -28.90 14.40
CA GLY A 1 -4.50 -29.54 13.25
C GLY A 1 -5.10 -29.03 11.95
N ALA A 2 -4.59 -29.51 10.81
CA ALA A 2 -4.99 -29.07 9.47
C ALA A 2 -6.50 -29.14 9.21
N HIS A 3 -7.21 -30.04 9.88
CA HIS A 3 -8.66 -30.21 9.75
C HIS A 3 -9.45 -29.06 10.40
N ASP A 4 -8.98 -28.49 11.51
CA ASP A 4 -9.60 -27.33 12.18
C ASP A 4 -9.39 -26.02 11.37
N GLN A 5 -8.28 -25.92 10.64
CA GLN A 5 -8.07 -24.82 9.69
C GLN A 5 -9.01 -24.92 8.48
N TYR A 6 -9.28 -26.16 8.01
CA TYR A 6 -10.18 -26.40 6.87
C TYR A 6 -11.62 -25.99 7.19
N MET A 7 -12.11 -26.34 8.37
CA MET A 7 -13.46 -25.97 8.83
C MET A 7 -13.63 -24.45 9.06
N ARG A 8 -12.58 -23.75 9.48
CA ARG A 8 -12.57 -22.28 9.53
C ARG A 8 -12.66 -21.65 8.15
N TRP A 9 -12.09 -22.27 7.13
CA TRP A 9 -12.09 -21.77 5.76
C TRP A 9 -13.45 -21.93 5.08
N GLU A 10 -14.14 -23.05 5.28
CA GLU A 10 -15.52 -23.21 4.81
C GLU A 10 -16.47 -22.20 5.46
N ALA A 11 -16.25 -21.87 6.74
CA ALA A 11 -17.01 -20.84 7.44
C ALA A 11 -16.73 -19.44 6.88
N VAL A 12 -15.50 -19.13 6.47
CA VAL A 12 -15.11 -17.83 5.88
C VAL A 12 -15.68 -17.68 4.47
N VAL A 13 -15.63 -18.73 3.64
CA VAL A 13 -16.23 -18.72 2.30
C VAL A 13 -17.77 -18.66 2.37
N LEU A 14 -18.39 -19.35 3.32
CA LEU A 14 -19.84 -19.26 3.56
C LEU A 14 -20.24 -17.93 4.21
N TYR A 15 -19.36 -17.31 5.01
CA TYR A 15 -19.59 -16.00 5.59
C TYR A 15 -19.52 -14.89 4.52
N ALA A 16 -18.61 -14.98 3.56
CA ALA A 16 -18.53 -14.07 2.43
C ALA A 16 -19.74 -14.15 1.50
N LEU A 17 -20.39 -15.34 1.41
CA LEU A 17 -21.62 -15.56 0.64
C LEU A 17 -22.90 -15.19 1.41
N SER A 18 -22.84 -14.99 2.74
CA SER A 18 -23.98 -14.70 3.60
C SER A 18 -24.11 -13.24 4.04
N PHE A 19 -23.26 -12.33 3.57
CA PHE A 19 -23.39 -10.91 3.84
C PHE A 19 -24.58 -10.31 3.06
N HIS A 20 -25.79 -10.58 3.56
CA HIS A 20 -26.96 -9.75 3.27
C HIS A 20 -27.09 -8.75 4.41
N PRO A 21 -26.97 -7.44 4.17
CA PRO A 21 -27.28 -6.45 5.19
C PRO A 21 -28.79 -6.50 5.43
N GLN A 22 -29.19 -6.90 6.65
CA GLN A 22 -30.54 -6.60 7.09
C GLN A 22 -30.70 -5.07 7.18
N ALA A 23 -31.46 -4.52 6.25
CA ALA A 23 -31.86 -3.14 6.24
C ALA A 23 -32.71 -2.86 7.50
N ALA A 24 -32.11 -2.21 8.48
CA ALA A 24 -32.84 -1.50 9.50
C ALA A 24 -33.22 -0.13 8.89
N ASN A 25 -34.47 -0.01 8.44
CA ASN A 25 -35.08 1.26 8.09
C ASN A 25 -35.07 2.17 9.32
N VAL A 26 -34.21 3.16 9.31
CA VAL A 26 -34.35 4.40 10.07
C VAL A 26 -34.34 5.52 9.03
N SER A 27 -35.53 5.98 8.69
CA SER A 27 -35.73 7.19 7.94
C SER A 27 -35.31 8.38 8.79
N ASP A 28 -34.20 9.00 8.45
CA ASP A 28 -33.87 10.35 8.92
C ASP A 28 -33.78 11.26 7.70
N THR A 29 -34.89 11.94 7.45
CA THR A 29 -35.01 13.01 6.46
C THR A 29 -34.65 14.31 7.15
N GLY A 30 -33.46 14.81 6.89
CA GLY A 30 -33.01 16.10 7.42
C GLY A 30 -31.73 16.60 6.76
N ARG A 31 -31.78 16.89 5.44
CA ARG A 31 -30.73 17.69 4.80
C ARG A 31 -30.85 19.13 5.31
N ASN A 32 -29.93 19.51 6.17
CA ASN A 32 -29.57 20.91 6.36
C ASN A 32 -28.04 20.97 6.45
N GLU A 33 -27.41 21.72 5.54
CA GLU A 33 -26.01 22.11 5.60
C GLU A 33 -25.80 23.06 6.80
N THR A 34 -25.93 22.55 8.00
CA THR A 34 -25.48 23.25 9.18
C THR A 34 -24.06 22.76 9.46
N ARG A 35 -23.06 23.65 9.26
CA ARG A 35 -21.75 23.53 9.94
C ARG A 35 -22.08 23.16 11.38
N GLY A 36 -21.82 21.89 11.73
CA GLY A 36 -22.07 21.37 13.06
C GLY A 36 -21.30 22.20 14.08
N ALA A 37 -21.88 22.47 15.21
CA ALA A 37 -21.16 23.15 16.29
C ALA A 37 -19.89 22.34 16.60
N VAL A 38 -18.74 23.01 16.64
CA VAL A 38 -17.48 22.40 17.06
C VAL A 38 -17.63 21.74 18.44
N THR A 39 -17.21 20.50 18.56
CA THR A 39 -17.23 19.79 19.83
C THR A 39 -15.84 19.81 20.45
N HIS A 40 -15.76 20.31 21.68
CA HIS A 40 -14.56 20.24 22.51
C HIS A 40 -14.74 19.14 23.55
N ILE A 41 -13.94 18.08 23.44
CA ILE A 41 -13.94 16.95 24.38
C ILE A 41 -12.82 17.21 25.38
N PRO A 42 -13.13 17.53 26.65
CA PRO A 42 -12.13 17.85 27.67
C PRO A 42 -11.30 16.62 28.04
N ARG A 43 -10.15 16.85 28.65
CA ARG A 43 -9.21 15.78 29.05
C ARG A 43 -9.87 14.67 29.90
N SER A 44 -10.89 15.00 30.65
CA SER A 44 -11.63 14.04 31.51
C SER A 44 -12.51 13.05 30.73
N GLU A 45 -12.82 13.34 29.46
CA GLU A 45 -13.78 12.59 28.66
C GLU A 45 -13.12 11.77 27.54
N HIS A 46 -11.79 11.67 27.50
CA HIS A 46 -11.08 10.82 26.56
C HIS A 46 -9.86 10.12 27.17
N SER A 47 -9.39 9.05 26.51
CA SER A 47 -8.32 8.17 27.00
C SER A 47 -6.90 8.62 26.66
N ILE A 48 -6.71 9.62 25.78
CA ILE A 48 -5.36 10.01 25.31
C ILE A 48 -4.50 10.49 26.46
N SER A 49 -3.34 9.84 26.65
CA SER A 49 -2.31 10.25 27.60
C SER A 49 -1.05 10.69 26.86
N ARG A 50 -0.40 11.74 27.34
CA ARG A 50 0.90 12.18 26.79
C ARG A 50 1.99 11.14 26.88
N VAL A 51 1.88 10.18 27.80
CA VAL A 51 2.81 9.05 27.93
C VAL A 51 2.81 8.17 26.66
N ASN A 52 1.70 8.14 25.93
CA ASN A 52 1.52 7.37 24.72
C ASN A 52 1.89 8.16 23.44
N ILE A 53 2.30 9.43 23.60
CA ILE A 53 2.75 10.28 22.50
C ILE A 53 4.28 10.27 22.45
N SER A 54 4.86 10.14 21.26
CA SER A 54 6.33 10.20 21.10
C SER A 54 6.93 11.43 21.79
N PRO A 55 8.02 11.25 22.56
CA PRO A 55 8.73 12.38 23.16
C PRO A 55 9.17 13.43 22.15
N ASN A 56 9.46 13.03 20.91
CA ASN A 56 9.85 13.96 19.85
C ASN A 56 8.64 14.73 19.30
N ALA A 57 7.48 14.07 19.16
CA ALA A 57 6.23 14.74 18.81
C ALA A 57 5.84 15.78 19.89
N LEU A 58 5.97 15.42 21.18
CA LEU A 58 5.73 16.36 22.27
C LEU A 58 6.68 17.58 22.22
N LYS A 59 7.98 17.36 21.92
CA LYS A 59 8.94 18.46 21.76
C LYS A 59 8.53 19.41 20.63
N VAL A 60 8.04 18.87 19.52
CA VAL A 60 7.57 19.68 18.39
C VAL A 60 6.35 20.49 18.78
N LEU A 61 5.35 19.85 19.39
CA LEU A 61 4.12 20.50 19.85
C LEU A 61 4.38 21.64 20.83
N TYR A 62 5.17 21.38 21.88
CA TYR A 62 5.50 22.41 22.87
C TYR A 62 6.32 23.55 22.27
N ARG A 63 7.29 23.28 21.39
CA ARG A 63 8.10 24.33 20.78
C ARG A 63 7.30 25.25 19.86
N LEU A 64 6.31 24.70 19.12
CA LEU A 64 5.37 25.51 18.33
C LEU A 64 4.50 26.39 19.25
N LYS A 65 3.93 25.79 20.30
CA LYS A 65 3.14 26.49 21.30
C LYS A 65 3.91 27.62 21.99
N ASP A 66 5.15 27.35 22.43
CA ASP A 66 6.01 28.32 23.11
C ASP A 66 6.43 29.47 22.19
N ALA A 67 6.44 29.24 20.87
CA ALA A 67 6.65 30.26 19.86
C ALA A 67 5.38 31.09 19.52
N GLY A 68 4.24 30.78 20.15
CA GLY A 68 2.97 31.47 19.98
C GLY A 68 2.04 30.91 18.90
N TYR A 69 2.38 29.77 18.33
CA TYR A 69 1.55 29.11 17.33
C TYR A 69 0.58 28.08 17.92
N GLN A 70 -0.53 27.86 17.24
CA GLN A 70 -1.39 26.72 17.52
C GLN A 70 -0.64 25.43 17.18
N ALA A 71 -0.77 24.40 18.03
CA ALA A 71 -0.10 23.13 17.81
C ALA A 71 -1.00 21.96 18.26
N HIS A 72 -1.37 21.13 17.31
CA HIS A 72 -2.26 20.01 17.51
C HIS A 72 -1.66 18.73 16.94
N LEU A 73 -1.77 17.64 17.70
CA LEU A 73 -1.62 16.32 17.12
C LEU A 73 -2.88 16.03 16.29
N VAL A 74 -2.76 15.37 15.14
CA VAL A 74 -3.86 15.21 14.20
C VAL A 74 -3.84 13.89 13.46
N GLY A 75 -4.95 13.53 12.83
CA GLY A 75 -5.01 12.43 11.88
C GLY A 75 -4.99 11.05 12.53
N GLY A 76 -4.29 10.13 11.86
CA GLY A 76 -4.22 8.73 12.30
C GLY A 76 -3.67 8.52 13.69
N GLY A 77 -2.75 9.37 14.13
CA GLY A 77 -2.16 9.31 15.48
C GLY A 77 -3.20 9.53 16.57
N VAL A 78 -4.06 10.55 16.44
CA VAL A 78 -5.14 10.83 17.41
C VAL A 78 -6.15 9.69 17.44
N ARG A 79 -6.61 9.24 16.27
CA ARG A 79 -7.53 8.12 16.14
C ARG A 79 -6.97 6.84 16.79
N ASP A 80 -5.72 6.48 16.47
CA ASP A 80 -5.12 5.24 16.97
C ASP A 80 -4.95 5.30 18.50
N LEU A 81 -4.58 6.46 19.08
CA LEU A 81 -4.54 6.67 20.53
C LEU A 81 -5.92 6.52 21.19
N LEU A 82 -7.00 7.03 20.57
CA LEU A 82 -8.37 6.87 21.05
C LEU A 82 -8.83 5.41 21.05
N LEU A 83 -8.38 4.65 20.05
CA LEU A 83 -8.64 3.21 19.93
C LEU A 83 -7.73 2.35 20.83
N GLY A 84 -6.87 2.96 21.66
CA GLY A 84 -5.91 2.25 22.50
C GLY A 84 -4.80 1.54 21.72
N ARG A 85 -4.53 1.98 20.51
CA ARG A 85 -3.46 1.46 19.62
C ARG A 85 -2.23 2.34 19.71
N GLU A 86 -1.06 1.78 19.51
CA GLU A 86 0.19 2.53 19.38
C GLU A 86 0.30 3.11 17.95
N PRO A 87 0.35 4.45 17.80
CA PRO A 87 0.53 5.07 16.49
C PRO A 87 1.90 4.76 15.91
N LYS A 88 1.96 4.50 14.61
CA LYS A 88 3.24 4.34 13.89
C LYS A 88 3.92 5.69 13.66
N ASP A 89 3.13 6.72 13.34
CA ASP A 89 3.57 8.07 12.99
C ASP A 89 2.75 9.11 13.74
N PHE A 90 3.36 10.25 14.01
CA PHE A 90 2.71 11.38 14.66
C PHE A 90 2.75 12.60 13.75
N ASP A 91 1.57 13.05 13.33
CA ASP A 91 1.39 14.23 12.50
C ASP A 91 0.96 15.41 13.35
N VAL A 92 1.53 16.57 13.08
CA VAL A 92 1.22 17.83 13.77
C VAL A 92 0.61 18.81 12.78
N ALA A 93 -0.47 19.48 13.18
CA ALA A 93 -1.07 20.58 12.45
C ALA A 93 -0.93 21.88 13.22
N THR A 94 -0.65 22.98 12.52
CA THR A 94 -0.33 24.28 13.10
C THR A 94 -0.78 25.42 12.18
N ASP A 95 -0.94 26.63 12.73
CA ASP A 95 -1.10 27.87 11.97
C ASP A 95 0.23 28.46 11.49
N ALA A 96 1.37 27.96 11.99
CA ALA A 96 2.69 28.37 11.52
C ALA A 96 2.89 27.95 10.04
N HIS A 97 3.36 28.87 9.20
CA HIS A 97 3.73 28.59 7.81
C HIS A 97 4.98 27.70 7.73
N PRO A 98 5.18 26.94 6.63
CA PRO A 98 6.31 26.01 6.51
C PRO A 98 7.68 26.65 6.75
N GLU A 99 7.88 27.90 6.30
CA GLU A 99 9.12 28.67 6.49
C GLU A 99 9.33 29.06 7.97
N GLU A 100 8.25 29.37 8.70
CA GLU A 100 8.28 29.65 10.13
C GLU A 100 8.62 28.40 10.92
N VAL A 101 7.99 27.26 10.58
CA VAL A 101 8.37 25.95 11.16
C VAL A 101 9.84 25.66 10.91
N ARG A 102 10.34 25.89 9.68
CA ARG A 102 11.75 25.68 9.35
C ARG A 102 12.68 26.60 10.17
N SER A 103 12.26 27.81 10.47
CA SER A 103 13.05 28.75 11.30
C SER A 103 13.16 28.29 12.76
N LEU A 104 12.11 27.63 13.29
CA LEU A 104 12.07 27.12 14.64
C LEU A 104 12.91 25.84 14.83
N PHE A 105 13.06 25.02 13.79
CA PHE A 105 13.70 23.70 13.89
C PHE A 105 14.89 23.58 12.94
N ARG A 106 16.11 23.48 13.49
CA ARG A 106 17.35 23.30 12.70
C ARG A 106 17.38 22.00 11.90
N ASN A 107 16.69 20.97 12.38
CA ASN A 107 16.57 19.63 11.77
C ASN A 107 15.33 19.49 10.88
N CYS A 108 14.79 20.60 10.39
CA CYS A 108 13.62 20.64 9.51
C CYS A 108 14.01 20.62 8.04
N ARG A 109 13.27 19.84 7.24
CA ARG A 109 13.30 19.87 5.77
C ARG A 109 11.90 20.10 5.23
N LEU A 110 11.77 21.05 4.32
CA LEU A 110 10.51 21.24 3.59
C LEU A 110 10.46 20.28 2.42
N ILE A 111 9.37 19.52 2.33
CA ILE A 111 9.12 18.54 1.27
C ILE A 111 7.76 18.76 0.61
N GLY A 112 7.57 18.13 -0.55
CA GLY A 112 6.33 18.20 -1.30
C GLY A 112 6.26 19.36 -2.31
N ARG A 113 5.79 19.05 -3.53
CA ARG A 113 5.52 20.04 -4.59
C ARG A 113 4.06 20.48 -4.59
N ARG A 114 3.15 19.52 -4.40
CA ARG A 114 1.70 19.75 -4.36
C ARG A 114 1.28 20.33 -3.02
N PHE A 115 1.85 19.77 -1.93
CA PHE A 115 1.60 20.18 -0.56
C PHE A 115 2.94 20.37 0.14
N ARG A 116 3.20 21.55 0.67
CA ARG A 116 4.40 21.81 1.45
C ARG A 116 4.23 21.32 2.87
N LEU A 117 5.07 20.37 3.26
CA LEU A 117 5.14 19.78 4.59
C LEU A 117 6.51 20.03 5.19
N ALA A 118 6.57 20.25 6.49
CA ALA A 118 7.81 20.34 7.23
C ALA A 118 8.10 19.02 7.93
N HIS A 119 9.14 18.33 7.51
CA HIS A 119 9.65 17.12 8.16
C HIS A 119 10.72 17.48 9.19
N ILE A 120 10.42 17.26 10.47
CA ILE A 120 11.36 17.45 11.57
C ILE A 120 11.99 16.10 11.91
N MET A 121 13.31 16.00 11.72
CA MET A 121 14.05 14.73 11.74
C MET A 121 14.71 14.48 13.10
N PHE A 122 14.36 13.38 13.78
CA PHE A 122 14.98 12.91 15.03
C PHE A 122 15.61 11.54 14.81
N GLY A 123 16.76 11.51 14.15
CA GLY A 123 17.40 10.26 13.76
C GLY A 123 16.55 9.48 12.74
N ARG A 124 15.94 8.39 13.18
CA ARG A 124 15.05 7.58 12.33
C ARG A 124 13.59 8.03 12.37
N GLU A 125 13.21 8.74 13.43
CA GLU A 125 11.85 9.25 13.58
C GLU A 125 11.70 10.59 12.85
N ILE A 126 10.62 10.75 12.13
CA ILE A 126 10.26 11.99 11.43
C ILE A 126 8.91 12.43 11.97
N ILE A 127 8.84 13.67 12.45
CA ILE A 127 7.55 14.30 12.79
C ILE A 127 7.16 15.19 11.62
N GLU A 128 6.03 14.88 11.01
CA GLU A 128 5.45 15.67 9.93
C GLU A 128 4.65 16.83 10.52
N VAL A 129 4.94 18.05 10.08
CA VAL A 129 4.21 19.25 10.47
C VAL A 129 3.57 19.87 9.25
N ALA A 130 2.25 19.99 9.28
CA ALA A 130 1.43 20.60 8.25
C ALA A 130 0.85 21.94 8.73
N THR A 131 0.90 22.97 7.91
CA THR A 131 0.14 24.20 8.13
C THR A 131 -1.33 23.97 7.84
N PHE A 132 -2.24 24.54 8.63
CA PHE A 132 -3.69 24.48 8.34
C PHE A 132 -3.99 25.02 6.95
N ARG A 133 -4.91 24.37 6.26
CA ARG A 133 -5.28 24.70 4.89
C ARG A 133 -6.71 25.21 4.82
N ALA A 134 -6.94 26.18 3.96
CA ALA A 134 -8.27 26.72 3.74
C ALA A 134 -9.21 25.69 3.09
N LEU A 135 -10.49 25.75 3.43
CA LEU A 135 -11.52 25.01 2.76
C LEU A 135 -11.66 25.52 1.32
N GLN A 136 -11.76 24.61 0.36
CA GLN A 136 -11.97 24.93 -1.03
C GLN A 136 -13.40 25.47 -1.21
N GLN A 137 -13.58 26.76 -1.45
CA GLN A 137 -14.83 27.31 -1.95
C GLN A 137 -14.71 27.42 -3.47
N GLY A 138 -15.62 26.79 -4.20
CA GLY A 138 -15.65 26.83 -5.65
C GLY A 138 -15.75 28.28 -6.14
N GLY A 139 -14.74 28.76 -6.84
CA GLY A 139 -14.79 30.04 -7.55
C GLY A 139 -13.77 31.10 -7.18
N ASP A 140 -12.96 30.94 -6.14
CA ASP A 140 -11.87 31.89 -5.87
C ASP A 140 -10.55 31.36 -6.44
N GLU A 141 -10.15 31.90 -7.59
CA GLU A 141 -8.83 31.65 -8.21
C GLU A 141 -7.75 32.35 -7.36
N GLY A 142 -7.48 31.78 -6.19
CA GLY A 142 -6.30 32.15 -5.41
C GLY A 142 -5.03 31.76 -6.16
N ALA A 143 -4.09 32.68 -6.33
CA ALA A 143 -2.87 32.55 -7.15
C ALA A 143 -1.97 31.33 -6.88
N ASP A 144 -2.26 30.55 -5.82
CA ASP A 144 -1.46 29.39 -5.39
C ASP A 144 -2.18 28.03 -5.55
N GLN A 145 -3.39 28.02 -6.10
CA GLN A 145 -4.14 26.79 -6.36
C GLN A 145 -4.30 26.55 -7.87
N HIS A 146 -3.90 25.39 -8.34
CA HIS A 146 -4.15 24.95 -9.70
C HIS A 146 -5.03 23.71 -9.70
N VAL A 147 -6.13 23.77 -10.43
CA VAL A 147 -7.04 22.67 -10.72
C VAL A 147 -6.91 22.36 -12.21
N ASP A 148 -6.89 21.08 -12.60
CA ASP A 148 -6.90 20.72 -14.01
C ASP A 148 -8.33 20.87 -14.64
N ASP A 149 -8.42 20.71 -15.96
CA ASP A 149 -9.68 20.87 -16.72
C ASP A 149 -10.78 19.87 -16.29
N GLU A 150 -10.40 18.81 -15.56
CA GLU A 150 -11.33 17.81 -14.99
C GLU A 150 -11.66 18.06 -13.51
N GLY A 151 -11.30 19.22 -12.96
CA GLY A 151 -11.60 19.61 -11.57
C GLY A 151 -10.73 18.99 -10.50
N ARG A 152 -9.55 18.43 -10.87
CA ARG A 152 -8.62 17.81 -9.94
C ARG A 152 -7.60 18.81 -9.42
N ILE A 153 -7.32 18.78 -8.10
CA ILE A 153 -6.35 19.67 -7.46
C ILE A 153 -4.93 19.26 -7.84
N VAL A 154 -4.26 20.10 -8.62
CA VAL A 154 -2.86 19.88 -9.03
C VAL A 154 -1.90 20.56 -8.06
N ARG A 155 -2.27 21.71 -7.47
CA ARG A 155 -1.50 22.44 -6.48
C ARG A 155 -2.42 23.07 -5.45
N ASP A 156 -2.08 22.97 -4.17
CA ASP A 156 -2.90 23.46 -3.07
C ASP A 156 -2.03 23.88 -1.88
N ASN A 157 -1.65 25.14 -1.87
CA ASN A 157 -0.91 25.77 -0.78
C ASN A 157 -1.67 26.98 -0.18
N VAL A 158 -3.01 26.97 -0.30
CA VAL A 158 -3.83 28.00 0.35
C VAL A 158 -3.97 27.64 1.82
N PHE A 159 -3.39 28.50 2.67
CA PHE A 159 -3.43 28.33 4.12
C PHE A 159 -4.71 28.90 4.71
N GLY A 160 -5.19 28.30 5.80
CA GLY A 160 -6.45 28.63 6.45
C GLY A 160 -6.41 28.43 7.95
N ASP A 161 -7.56 28.13 8.51
CA ASP A 161 -7.76 27.82 9.91
C ASP A 161 -7.93 26.32 10.17
N ILE A 162 -8.02 25.95 11.44
CA ILE A 162 -8.19 24.56 11.88
C ILE A 162 -9.51 23.96 11.38
N GLU A 163 -10.59 24.76 11.32
CA GLU A 163 -11.90 24.33 10.82
C GLU A 163 -11.82 23.98 9.33
N GLY A 164 -11.26 24.88 8.51
CA GLY A 164 -11.05 24.62 7.09
C GLY A 164 -10.18 23.40 6.85
N ASP A 165 -9.12 23.22 7.64
CA ASP A 165 -8.24 22.04 7.55
C ASP A 165 -9.01 20.74 7.88
N ALA A 166 -9.93 20.77 8.87
CA ALA A 166 -10.74 19.61 9.23
C ALA A 166 -11.67 19.17 8.09
N PHE A 167 -12.40 20.12 7.49
CA PHE A 167 -13.35 19.83 6.41
C PHE A 167 -12.69 19.40 5.10
N ARG A 168 -11.38 19.65 4.93
CA ARG A 168 -10.64 19.19 3.74
C ARG A 168 -10.10 17.77 3.86
N ARG A 169 -10.05 17.21 5.07
CA ARG A 169 -9.57 15.85 5.29
C ARG A 169 -10.51 14.84 4.64
N ASP A 170 -10.05 13.60 4.55
CA ASP A 170 -10.80 12.54 3.90
C ASP A 170 -11.94 12.01 4.79
N PHE A 171 -11.61 11.47 5.96
CA PHE A 171 -12.58 10.79 6.83
C PHE A 171 -12.68 11.47 8.19
N SER A 172 -13.90 11.52 8.74
CA SER A 172 -14.19 12.12 10.05
C SER A 172 -13.28 11.62 11.15
N VAL A 173 -13.02 10.32 11.19
CA VAL A 173 -12.14 9.66 12.18
C VAL A 173 -10.65 10.09 12.07
N ASN A 174 -10.26 10.70 10.95
CA ASN A 174 -8.92 11.25 10.73
C ASN A 174 -8.87 12.78 10.84
N ALA A 175 -9.97 13.42 11.21
CA ALA A 175 -10.09 14.88 11.33
C ALA A 175 -10.27 15.34 12.79
N LEU A 176 -9.65 14.62 13.71
CA LEU A 176 -9.62 14.94 15.13
C LEU A 176 -8.30 15.61 15.49
N TYR A 177 -8.35 16.67 16.31
CA TYR A 177 -7.20 17.44 16.73
C TYR A 177 -7.03 17.37 18.24
N TYR A 178 -5.89 16.86 18.70
CA TYR A 178 -5.54 16.89 20.11
C TYR A 178 -4.72 18.13 20.44
N SER A 179 -5.26 19.01 21.23
CA SER A 179 -4.65 20.30 21.61
C SER A 179 -3.61 20.09 22.71
N ILE A 180 -2.39 20.60 22.49
CA ILE A 180 -1.36 20.62 23.54
C ILE A 180 -1.55 21.75 24.54
N ALA A 181 -2.44 22.70 24.27
CA ALA A 181 -2.68 23.86 25.12
C ALA A 181 -3.46 23.48 26.39
N ASP A 182 -4.52 22.69 26.23
CA ASP A 182 -5.47 22.32 27.29
C ASP A 182 -5.76 20.81 27.32
N PHE A 183 -5.12 20.04 26.44
CA PHE A 183 -5.27 18.58 26.32
C PHE A 183 -6.66 18.12 25.92
N SER A 184 -7.45 19.00 25.31
CA SER A 184 -8.76 18.65 24.73
C SER A 184 -8.63 18.04 23.34
N ILE A 185 -9.71 17.35 22.89
CA ILE A 185 -9.89 16.96 21.48
C ILE A 185 -10.89 17.94 20.86
N ILE A 186 -10.54 18.44 19.67
CA ILE A 186 -11.40 19.32 18.90
C ILE A 186 -11.92 18.50 17.72
N ASP A 187 -13.25 18.43 17.59
CA ASP A 187 -13.95 17.67 16.57
C ASP A 187 -14.95 18.57 15.82
N TYR A 188 -14.67 18.81 14.53
CA TYR A 188 -15.54 19.58 13.64
C TYR A 188 -16.46 18.69 12.80
N THR A 189 -16.20 17.41 12.69
CA THR A 189 -16.76 16.51 11.66
C THR A 189 -17.53 15.32 12.22
N GLY A 190 -17.63 15.21 13.54
CA GLY A 190 -18.30 14.09 14.22
C GLY A 190 -17.46 12.81 14.31
N GLY A 191 -16.13 12.94 14.18
CA GLY A 191 -15.20 11.81 14.19
C GLY A 191 -15.20 11.00 15.47
N MET A 192 -15.44 11.63 16.64
CA MET A 192 -15.56 10.91 17.92
C MET A 192 -16.75 9.93 17.91
N ALA A 193 -17.92 10.41 17.49
CA ALA A 193 -19.11 9.57 17.39
C ALA A 193 -18.94 8.44 16.35
N ASP A 194 -18.25 8.70 15.27
CA ASP A 194 -17.96 7.69 14.24
C ASP A 194 -16.95 6.63 14.75
N ILE A 195 -15.96 7.00 15.55
CA ILE A 195 -15.07 6.06 16.24
C ILE A 195 -15.86 5.16 17.19
N GLU A 196 -16.73 5.73 18.02
CA GLU A 196 -17.56 4.97 18.97
C GLU A 196 -18.49 3.98 18.27
N LYS A 197 -19.04 4.37 17.11
CA LYS A 197 -19.95 3.52 16.32
C LYS A 197 -19.23 2.54 15.39
N GLY A 198 -17.91 2.63 15.27
CA GLY A 198 -17.12 1.84 14.31
C GLY A 198 -17.50 2.15 12.85
N VAL A 199 -17.69 3.42 12.50
CA VAL A 199 -18.11 3.89 11.18
C VAL A 199 -17.01 4.68 10.51
N LEU A 200 -16.78 4.42 9.24
CA LEU A 200 -15.90 5.21 8.37
C LEU A 200 -16.75 6.10 7.46
N ARG A 201 -16.75 7.40 7.75
CA ARG A 201 -17.52 8.42 7.03
C ARG A 201 -16.58 9.35 6.28
N LEU A 202 -16.84 9.56 4.98
CA LEU A 202 -16.17 10.57 4.18
C LEU A 202 -16.71 11.97 4.54
N ILE A 203 -15.84 12.96 4.69
CA ILE A 203 -16.23 14.32 4.99
C ILE A 203 -16.72 15.02 3.72
N GLY A 204 -17.89 15.63 3.77
CA GLY A 204 -18.54 16.29 2.64
C GLY A 204 -19.36 15.34 1.76
N ASP A 205 -19.78 15.80 0.58
CA ASP A 205 -20.57 15.00 -0.36
C ASP A 205 -19.71 13.89 -1.00
N PRO A 206 -20.03 12.61 -0.81
CA PRO A 206 -19.17 11.52 -1.28
C PRO A 206 -18.94 11.48 -2.79
N ASP A 207 -19.96 11.78 -3.61
CA ASP A 207 -19.79 11.80 -5.08
C ASP A 207 -18.77 12.86 -5.49
N THR A 208 -18.93 14.08 -5.01
CA THR A 208 -18.00 15.19 -5.25
C THR A 208 -16.59 14.86 -4.76
N ARG A 209 -16.47 14.35 -3.54
CA ARG A 209 -15.17 14.08 -2.90
C ARG A 209 -14.39 12.95 -3.58
N PHE A 210 -15.07 11.92 -4.08
CA PHE A 210 -14.43 10.85 -4.85
C PHE A 210 -14.03 11.30 -6.25
N ARG A 211 -14.78 12.22 -6.88
CA ARG A 211 -14.38 12.83 -8.17
C ARG A 211 -13.17 13.74 -8.02
N GLU A 212 -13.09 14.54 -6.96
CA GLU A 212 -11.90 15.36 -6.65
C GLU A 212 -10.64 14.52 -6.50
N ASP A 213 -10.74 13.36 -5.83
CA ASP A 213 -9.64 12.46 -5.58
C ASP A 213 -10.12 10.99 -5.48
N PRO A 214 -10.15 10.26 -6.62
CA PRO A 214 -10.60 8.87 -6.67
C PRO A 214 -9.82 7.91 -5.75
N VAL A 215 -8.58 8.25 -5.39
CA VAL A 215 -7.77 7.45 -4.44
C VAL A 215 -8.43 7.36 -3.07
N ARG A 216 -9.34 8.28 -2.72
CA ARG A 216 -10.13 8.19 -1.48
C ARG A 216 -10.97 6.91 -1.41
N MET A 217 -11.41 6.34 -2.54
CA MET A 217 -12.08 5.03 -2.57
C MET A 217 -11.16 3.90 -2.09
N LEU A 218 -9.90 3.87 -2.54
CA LEU A 218 -8.89 2.92 -2.07
C LEU A 218 -8.57 3.13 -0.58
N ARG A 219 -8.52 4.38 -0.15
CA ARG A 219 -8.30 4.75 1.26
C ARG A 219 -9.48 4.33 2.13
N ALA A 220 -10.74 4.44 1.63
CA ALA A 220 -11.93 3.96 2.34
C ALA A 220 -11.82 2.46 2.63
N VAL A 221 -11.52 1.67 1.62
CA VAL A 221 -11.30 0.22 1.78
C VAL A 221 -10.20 -0.04 2.81
N ARG A 222 -9.04 0.57 2.64
CA ARG A 222 -7.88 0.36 3.52
C ARG A 222 -8.15 0.74 4.98
N PHE A 223 -8.84 1.84 5.24
CA PHE A 223 -9.17 2.22 6.61
C PHE A 223 -10.29 1.36 7.20
N ALA A 224 -11.30 1.00 6.42
CA ALA A 224 -12.36 0.11 6.87
C ALA A 224 -11.78 -1.23 7.35
N THR A 225 -10.94 -1.88 6.54
CA THR A 225 -10.29 -3.17 6.89
C THR A 225 -9.33 -3.01 8.08
N LYS A 226 -8.43 -2.01 8.03
CA LYS A 226 -7.44 -1.78 9.10
C LYS A 226 -8.08 -1.53 10.45
N LEU A 227 -9.19 -0.80 10.48
CA LEU A 227 -9.86 -0.41 11.72
C LEU A 227 -10.92 -1.44 12.16
N GLY A 228 -11.41 -2.28 11.25
CA GLY A 228 -12.58 -3.12 11.45
C GLY A 228 -13.88 -2.29 11.48
N PHE A 229 -13.89 -1.16 10.75
CA PHE A 229 -15.03 -0.25 10.67
C PHE A 229 -15.86 -0.53 9.42
N ARG A 230 -17.17 -0.36 9.53
CA ARG A 230 -18.04 -0.36 8.35
C ARG A 230 -17.97 0.99 7.63
N ILE A 231 -17.99 0.97 6.31
CA ILE A 231 -18.15 2.20 5.53
C ILE A 231 -19.59 2.67 5.71
N GLU A 232 -19.77 3.96 5.96
CA GLU A 232 -21.10 4.57 6.07
C GLU A 232 -21.84 4.47 4.75
N ALA A 233 -23.18 4.24 4.80
CA ALA A 233 -24.00 3.94 3.62
C ALA A 233 -23.94 5.00 2.52
N GLU A 234 -23.95 6.29 2.87
CA GLU A 234 -23.86 7.38 1.88
C GLU A 234 -22.46 7.45 1.26
N THR A 235 -21.42 7.17 2.06
CA THR A 235 -20.03 7.08 1.59
C THR A 235 -19.83 5.86 0.68
N GLU A 236 -20.47 4.73 0.98
CA GLU A 236 -20.34 3.46 0.26
C GLU A 236 -21.00 3.52 -1.13
N GLN A 237 -22.19 4.14 -1.19
CA GLN A 237 -23.09 4.10 -2.33
C GLN A 237 -22.43 4.45 -3.68
N PRO A 238 -21.63 5.53 -3.82
CA PRO A 238 -21.06 5.90 -5.12
C PRO A 238 -19.81 5.11 -5.51
N ILE A 239 -19.20 4.32 -4.61
CA ILE A 239 -17.87 3.69 -4.85
C ILE A 239 -17.87 2.85 -6.13
N LYS A 240 -18.84 1.93 -6.29
CA LYS A 240 -18.88 1.04 -7.46
C LYS A 240 -19.05 1.82 -8.77
N THR A 241 -19.88 2.85 -8.75
CA THR A 241 -20.16 3.66 -9.94
C THR A 241 -18.95 4.52 -10.33
N LEU A 242 -18.21 5.01 -9.35
CA LEU A 242 -17.06 5.89 -9.54
C LEU A 242 -15.70 5.13 -9.63
N ALA A 243 -15.68 3.82 -9.40
CA ALA A 243 -14.47 3.00 -9.48
C ALA A 243 -13.65 3.23 -10.78
N PRO A 244 -14.26 3.37 -11.99
CA PRO A 244 -13.52 3.64 -13.22
C PRO A 244 -12.66 4.92 -13.19
N LEU A 245 -12.96 5.90 -12.34
CA LEU A 245 -12.16 7.12 -12.20
C LEU A 245 -10.73 6.84 -11.67
N LEU A 246 -10.47 5.66 -11.11
CA LEU A 246 -9.10 5.26 -10.77
C LEU A 246 -8.20 5.20 -12.00
N GLY A 247 -8.74 4.96 -13.19
CA GLY A 247 -7.98 4.98 -14.46
C GLY A 247 -7.35 6.33 -14.79
N ASP A 248 -7.84 7.41 -14.21
CA ASP A 248 -7.32 8.77 -14.39
C ASP A 248 -6.19 9.13 -13.41
N ILE A 249 -5.92 8.28 -12.44
CA ILE A 249 -4.90 8.52 -11.43
C ILE A 249 -3.51 8.15 -11.98
N PRO A 250 -2.47 8.99 -11.74
CA PRO A 250 -1.12 8.68 -12.16
C PRO A 250 -0.67 7.28 -11.68
N PRO A 251 -0.14 6.43 -12.58
CA PRO A 251 0.25 5.05 -12.25
C PRO A 251 1.21 4.90 -11.06
N ALA A 252 2.08 5.88 -10.82
CA ALA A 252 2.98 5.89 -9.67
C ALA A 252 2.23 6.06 -8.35
N ARG A 253 1.17 6.88 -8.33
CA ARG A 253 0.34 7.10 -7.15
C ARG A 253 -0.50 5.87 -6.80
N LEU A 254 -1.03 5.18 -7.82
CA LEU A 254 -1.73 3.90 -7.61
C LEU A 254 -0.78 2.84 -7.03
N PHE A 255 0.47 2.80 -7.50
CA PHE A 255 1.48 1.90 -6.96
C PHE A 255 1.73 2.15 -5.46
N ASP A 256 1.87 3.42 -5.04
CA ASP A 256 2.07 3.76 -3.64
C ASP A 256 0.87 3.37 -2.75
N GLU A 257 -0.36 3.55 -3.23
CA GLU A 257 -1.56 3.11 -2.49
C GLU A 257 -1.69 1.58 -2.46
N MET A 258 -1.32 0.88 -3.54
CA MET A 258 -1.27 -0.57 -3.58
C MET A 258 -0.31 -1.14 -2.51
N LEU A 259 0.85 -0.52 -2.32
CA LEU A 259 1.77 -0.93 -1.25
C LEU A 259 1.13 -0.77 0.14
N LYS A 260 0.40 0.31 0.38
CA LYS A 260 -0.29 0.54 1.66
C LYS A 260 -1.45 -0.44 1.88
N LEU A 261 -2.17 -0.81 0.81
CA LEU A 261 -3.26 -1.78 0.85
C LEU A 261 -2.77 -3.18 1.23
N PHE A 262 -1.71 -3.64 0.57
CA PHE A 262 -1.30 -5.04 0.66
C PHE A 262 -0.10 -5.32 1.58
N LEU A 263 0.59 -4.27 2.07
CA LEU A 263 1.69 -4.41 3.03
C LEU A 263 1.34 -3.85 4.42
N GLY A 264 0.06 -3.67 4.68
CA GLY A 264 -0.46 -3.12 5.95
C GLY A 264 -0.89 -4.15 6.99
N GLY A 265 -0.88 -5.45 6.66
CA GLY A 265 -1.34 -6.53 7.54
C GLY A 265 -2.84 -6.82 7.46
N SER A 266 -3.50 -6.41 6.37
CA SER A 266 -4.92 -6.71 6.05
C SER A 266 -5.08 -6.95 4.55
N ALA A 267 -4.12 -7.68 3.95
CA ALA A 267 -4.07 -7.86 2.50
C ALA A 267 -5.25 -8.68 1.97
N LEU A 268 -5.63 -9.73 2.69
CA LEU A 268 -6.77 -10.57 2.29
C LEU A 268 -8.09 -9.79 2.34
N ASP A 269 -8.38 -9.13 3.45
CA ASP A 269 -9.61 -8.35 3.60
C ASP A 269 -9.68 -7.20 2.58
N ASN A 270 -8.53 -6.54 2.33
CA ASN A 270 -8.43 -5.52 1.30
C ASN A 270 -8.70 -6.08 -0.08
N PHE A 271 -8.15 -7.25 -0.43
CA PHE A 271 -8.39 -7.90 -1.71
C PHE A 271 -9.87 -8.20 -1.93
N GLU A 272 -10.54 -8.80 -0.94
CA GLU A 272 -11.96 -9.13 -1.00
C GLU A 272 -12.83 -7.87 -1.14
N MET A 273 -12.57 -6.85 -0.33
CA MET A 273 -13.32 -5.60 -0.35
C MET A 273 -13.09 -4.79 -1.64
N LEU A 274 -11.87 -4.77 -2.17
CA LEU A 274 -11.57 -4.14 -3.46
C LEU A 274 -12.33 -4.80 -4.60
N ARG A 275 -12.44 -6.13 -4.61
CA ARG A 275 -13.25 -6.86 -5.60
C ARG A 275 -14.75 -6.58 -5.41
N HIS A 276 -15.23 -6.54 -4.17
CA HIS A 276 -16.63 -6.22 -3.87
C HIS A 276 -17.06 -4.88 -4.47
N TYR A 277 -16.18 -3.89 -4.47
CA TYR A 277 -16.44 -2.54 -5.01
C TYR A 277 -15.98 -2.33 -6.46
N ASN A 278 -15.55 -3.37 -7.19
CA ASN A 278 -14.98 -3.29 -8.55
C ASN A 278 -13.72 -2.39 -8.64
N LEU A 279 -13.07 -2.13 -7.52
CA LEU A 279 -11.82 -1.35 -7.46
C LEU A 279 -10.61 -2.20 -7.86
N PHE A 280 -10.62 -3.52 -7.57
CA PHE A 280 -9.52 -4.42 -7.93
C PHE A 280 -9.35 -4.52 -9.45
N GLU A 281 -10.44 -4.56 -10.21
CA GLU A 281 -10.43 -4.55 -11.67
C GLU A 281 -9.71 -3.32 -12.25
N GLN A 282 -9.86 -2.15 -11.60
CA GLN A 282 -9.18 -0.93 -12.04
C GLN A 282 -7.67 -0.95 -11.77
N LEU A 283 -7.23 -1.71 -10.76
CA LEU A 283 -5.82 -1.86 -10.40
C LEU A 283 -5.13 -3.00 -11.16
N PHE A 284 -5.84 -4.12 -11.37
CA PHE A 284 -5.33 -5.34 -11.97
C PHE A 284 -6.33 -5.92 -12.99
N PRO A 285 -6.59 -5.21 -14.09
CA PRO A 285 -7.62 -5.62 -15.07
C PRO A 285 -7.34 -6.99 -15.71
N LEU A 286 -6.07 -7.31 -15.95
CA LEU A 286 -5.68 -8.62 -16.51
C LEU A 286 -5.96 -9.74 -15.53
N THR A 287 -5.71 -9.53 -14.26
CA THR A 287 -5.95 -10.51 -13.19
C THR A 287 -7.44 -10.73 -12.98
N GLU A 288 -8.24 -9.65 -12.86
CA GLU A 288 -9.68 -9.79 -12.66
C GLU A 288 -10.36 -10.50 -13.85
N ARG A 289 -9.89 -10.25 -15.08
CA ARG A 289 -10.34 -10.97 -16.27
C ARG A 289 -10.03 -12.47 -16.18
N ALA A 290 -8.82 -12.81 -15.73
CA ALA A 290 -8.42 -14.20 -15.54
C ALA A 290 -9.23 -14.90 -14.42
N LEU A 291 -9.57 -14.17 -13.35
CA LEU A 291 -10.44 -14.67 -12.28
C LEU A 291 -11.88 -14.93 -12.75
N GLY A 292 -12.35 -14.22 -13.77
CA GLY A 292 -13.67 -14.46 -14.38
C GLY A 292 -13.77 -15.75 -15.20
N HIS A 293 -12.64 -16.38 -15.54
CA HIS A 293 -12.58 -17.65 -16.31
C HIS A 293 -11.99 -18.79 -15.47
N GLU A 294 -12.11 -18.73 -14.14
CA GLU A 294 -11.47 -19.71 -13.27
C GLU A 294 -12.08 -21.12 -13.38
N GLU A 295 -11.20 -22.10 -13.54
CA GLU A 295 -11.51 -23.51 -13.36
C GLU A 295 -11.11 -23.97 -11.95
N ASN A 296 -12.00 -24.69 -11.27
CA ASN A 296 -11.75 -25.23 -9.92
C ASN A 296 -11.29 -24.21 -8.87
N HIS A 297 -11.67 -22.95 -8.98
CA HIS A 297 -11.32 -21.83 -8.09
C HIS A 297 -9.82 -21.58 -7.96
N PHE A 298 -8.98 -22.10 -8.87
CA PHE A 298 -7.53 -22.07 -8.71
C PHE A 298 -6.93 -20.67 -8.64
N PRO A 299 -7.14 -19.74 -9.62
CA PRO A 299 -6.47 -18.44 -9.57
C PRO A 299 -6.87 -17.64 -8.34
N LEU A 300 -8.15 -17.68 -7.95
CA LEU A 300 -8.65 -17.01 -6.76
C LEU A 300 -8.02 -17.57 -5.48
N MET A 301 -7.96 -18.90 -5.35
CA MET A 301 -7.37 -19.56 -4.19
C MET A 301 -5.87 -19.27 -4.05
N LEU A 302 -5.14 -19.20 -5.16
CA LEU A 302 -3.72 -18.82 -5.14
C LEU A 302 -3.53 -17.42 -4.57
N ILE A 303 -4.32 -16.43 -5.06
CA ILE A 303 -4.24 -15.05 -4.61
C ILE A 303 -4.68 -14.94 -3.15
N ALA A 304 -5.81 -15.52 -2.76
CA ALA A 304 -6.31 -15.46 -1.39
C ALA A 304 -5.32 -16.06 -0.38
N ARG A 305 -4.73 -17.22 -0.69
CA ARG A 305 -3.68 -17.83 0.15
C ARG A 305 -2.40 -16.99 0.20
N GLY A 306 -2.02 -16.37 -0.92
CA GLY A 306 -0.89 -15.45 -0.97
C GLY A 306 -1.11 -14.21 -0.11
N MET A 307 -2.33 -13.65 -0.11
CA MET A 307 -2.69 -12.52 0.74
C MET A 307 -2.70 -12.91 2.22
N ALA A 308 -3.32 -14.03 2.59
CA ALA A 308 -3.30 -14.53 3.96
C ALA A 308 -1.87 -14.83 4.46
N ASN A 309 -1.01 -15.39 3.60
CA ASN A 309 0.40 -15.60 3.93
C ASN A 309 1.16 -14.27 4.10
N THR A 310 0.81 -13.26 3.30
CA THR A 310 1.37 -11.91 3.43
C THR A 310 1.03 -11.31 4.79
N ASP A 311 -0.23 -11.36 5.19
CA ASP A 311 -0.69 -10.84 6.49
C ASP A 311 0.00 -11.56 7.66
N LYS A 312 0.07 -12.89 7.62
CA LYS A 312 0.80 -13.67 8.62
C LYS A 312 2.29 -13.29 8.70
N ARG A 313 2.96 -13.07 7.56
CA ARG A 313 4.36 -12.64 7.54
C ARG A 313 4.55 -11.27 8.16
N ILE A 314 3.62 -10.34 7.91
CA ILE A 314 3.65 -8.99 8.50
C ILE A 314 3.41 -9.06 10.01
N GLU A 315 2.48 -9.89 10.48
CA GLU A 315 2.24 -10.14 11.91
C GLU A 315 3.48 -10.71 12.63
N GLU A 316 4.24 -11.55 11.92
CA GLU A 316 5.49 -12.17 12.41
C GLU A 316 6.74 -11.29 12.16
N ASP A 317 6.60 -10.01 11.81
CA ASP A 317 7.68 -9.08 11.43
C ASP A 317 8.62 -9.61 10.32
N LYS A 318 8.13 -10.52 9.47
CA LYS A 318 8.87 -11.07 8.35
C LYS A 318 8.74 -10.18 7.12
N PRO A 319 9.82 -9.95 6.35
CA PRO A 319 9.76 -9.09 5.18
C PRO A 319 8.88 -9.66 4.08
N VAL A 320 8.06 -8.80 3.47
CA VAL A 320 7.32 -9.06 2.24
C VAL A 320 7.80 -8.09 1.16
N THR A 321 8.01 -8.59 -0.06
CA THR A 321 8.46 -7.75 -1.16
C THR A 321 7.33 -7.45 -2.14
N PRO A 322 7.20 -6.23 -2.64
CA PRO A 322 6.23 -5.91 -3.68
C PRO A 322 6.36 -6.81 -4.91
N ALA A 323 7.58 -7.23 -5.25
CA ALA A 323 7.82 -8.14 -6.37
C ALA A 323 7.08 -9.48 -6.23
N PHE A 324 7.00 -10.02 -5.02
CA PHE A 324 6.28 -11.27 -4.76
C PHE A 324 4.77 -11.09 -4.94
N LEU A 325 4.22 -9.99 -4.42
CA LEU A 325 2.79 -9.67 -4.56
C LEU A 325 2.39 -9.48 -6.03
N PHE A 326 3.16 -8.71 -6.78
CA PHE A 326 2.91 -8.53 -8.21
C PHE A 326 3.08 -9.84 -8.99
N ALA A 327 4.10 -10.66 -8.65
CA ALA A 327 4.27 -11.96 -9.27
C ALA A 327 3.04 -12.86 -9.02
N LEU A 328 2.45 -12.77 -7.84
CA LEU A 328 1.25 -13.50 -7.46
C LEU A 328 0.01 -13.03 -8.24
N PHE A 329 -0.25 -11.72 -8.26
CA PHE A 329 -1.42 -11.17 -8.96
C PHE A 329 -1.35 -11.46 -10.48
N LEU A 330 -0.18 -11.32 -11.09
CA LEU A 330 -0.03 -11.45 -12.53
C LEU A 330 0.31 -12.87 -13.01
N TRP A 331 0.37 -13.86 -12.12
CA TRP A 331 0.74 -15.23 -12.48
C TRP A 331 -0.19 -15.85 -13.52
N GLN A 332 -1.49 -15.82 -13.30
CA GLN A 332 -2.44 -16.41 -14.23
C GLN A 332 -2.44 -15.73 -15.61
N PRO A 333 -2.49 -14.39 -15.72
CA PRO A 333 -2.30 -13.71 -17.00
C PRO A 333 -1.01 -14.11 -17.74
N VAL A 334 0.11 -14.24 -17.01
CA VAL A 334 1.39 -14.66 -17.59
C VAL A 334 1.32 -16.11 -18.10
N ARG A 335 0.71 -17.04 -17.35
CA ARG A 335 0.54 -18.43 -17.76
C ARG A 335 -0.32 -18.55 -19.03
N GLU A 336 -1.44 -17.89 -19.08
CA GLU A 336 -2.34 -17.88 -20.23
C GLU A 336 -1.64 -17.34 -21.48
N ARG A 337 -0.91 -16.23 -21.33
CA ARG A 337 -0.13 -15.66 -22.42
C ARG A 337 1.03 -16.57 -22.86
N ALA A 338 1.72 -17.22 -21.91
CA ALA A 338 2.77 -18.18 -22.22
C ALA A 338 2.22 -19.38 -22.99
N ALA A 339 1.08 -19.95 -22.56
CA ALA A 339 0.43 -21.05 -23.26
C ALA A 339 0.01 -20.69 -24.71
N GLN A 340 -0.46 -19.47 -24.95
CA GLN A 340 -0.75 -18.96 -26.29
C GLN A 340 0.52 -18.93 -27.17
N LEU A 341 1.63 -18.39 -26.63
CA LEU A 341 2.89 -18.33 -27.37
C LEU A 341 3.51 -19.71 -27.61
N GLU A 342 3.32 -20.66 -26.70
CA GLU A 342 3.72 -22.06 -26.91
C GLU A 342 2.87 -22.72 -28.02
N ALA A 343 1.57 -22.47 -28.08
CA ALA A 343 0.72 -22.95 -29.15
C ALA A 343 1.09 -22.35 -30.52
N GLU A 344 1.69 -21.14 -30.54
CA GLU A 344 2.28 -20.50 -31.73
C GLU A 344 3.68 -21.06 -32.08
N GLY A 345 4.19 -22.05 -31.33
CA GLY A 345 5.45 -22.75 -31.61
C GLY A 345 6.68 -22.20 -30.86
N GLN A 346 6.51 -21.32 -29.86
CA GLN A 346 7.64 -20.90 -29.06
C GLN A 346 8.06 -21.96 -28.04
N HIS A 347 9.35 -22.04 -27.76
CA HIS A 347 9.86 -22.90 -26.69
C HIS A 347 9.36 -22.39 -25.33
N PRO A 348 8.94 -23.26 -24.36
CA PRO A 348 8.33 -22.87 -23.08
C PRO A 348 9.09 -21.79 -22.32
N ALA A 349 10.42 -21.87 -22.25
CA ALA A 349 11.22 -20.85 -21.57
C ALA A 349 11.18 -19.47 -22.28
N GLN A 350 11.11 -19.44 -23.60
CA GLN A 350 10.96 -18.19 -24.36
C GLN A 350 9.54 -17.65 -24.25
N ALA A 351 8.54 -18.52 -24.34
CA ALA A 351 7.13 -18.17 -24.18
C ALA A 351 6.88 -17.51 -22.81
N MET A 352 7.36 -18.11 -21.73
CA MET A 352 7.27 -17.55 -20.37
C MET A 352 8.00 -16.20 -20.27
N GLN A 353 9.18 -16.06 -20.85
CA GLN A 353 9.95 -14.81 -20.84
C GLN A 353 9.23 -13.71 -21.58
N HIS A 354 8.70 -14.00 -22.77
CA HIS A 354 7.96 -13.03 -23.59
C HIS A 354 6.63 -12.65 -22.95
N ALA A 355 5.87 -13.65 -22.47
CA ALA A 355 4.61 -13.43 -21.75
C ALA A 355 4.82 -12.51 -20.54
N GLY A 356 5.80 -12.81 -19.70
CA GLY A 356 6.14 -11.98 -18.55
C GLY A 356 6.49 -10.54 -18.92
N ALA A 357 7.21 -10.34 -20.02
CA ALA A 357 7.56 -9.00 -20.51
C ALA A 357 6.32 -8.24 -21.01
N GLN A 358 5.45 -8.89 -21.76
CA GLN A 358 4.20 -8.30 -22.28
C GLN A 358 3.24 -7.93 -21.14
N ILE A 359 2.96 -8.85 -20.23
CA ILE A 359 2.05 -8.62 -19.11
C ILE A 359 2.57 -7.51 -18.18
N ILE A 360 3.88 -7.45 -17.90
CA ILE A 360 4.46 -6.33 -17.13
C ILE A 360 4.27 -4.99 -17.87
N ALA A 361 4.44 -4.96 -19.18
CA ALA A 361 4.26 -3.74 -19.97
C ALA A 361 2.79 -3.28 -19.99
N GLU A 362 1.84 -4.21 -20.14
CA GLU A 362 0.42 -3.91 -20.09
C GLU A 362 0.00 -3.43 -18.69
N GLN A 363 0.44 -4.09 -17.63
CA GLN A 363 0.17 -3.67 -16.24
C GLN A 363 0.79 -2.31 -15.91
N ALA A 364 1.95 -1.97 -16.47
CA ALA A 364 2.63 -0.70 -16.22
C ALA A 364 1.86 0.52 -16.76
N ALA A 365 0.98 0.32 -17.74
CA ALA A 365 0.07 1.36 -18.23
C ALA A 365 -0.97 1.76 -17.18
N VAL A 366 -1.41 0.81 -16.36
CA VAL A 366 -2.36 1.03 -15.26
C VAL A 366 -1.64 1.46 -14.00
N MET A 367 -0.60 0.73 -13.62
CA MET A 367 0.12 0.94 -12.37
C MET A 367 1.62 0.75 -12.58
N ALA A 368 2.40 1.82 -12.34
CA ALA A 368 3.84 1.81 -12.54
C ALA A 368 4.53 0.77 -11.64
N THR A 369 5.23 -0.17 -12.28
CA THR A 369 6.03 -1.16 -11.55
C THR A 369 7.51 -0.84 -11.71
N PRO A 370 8.19 -0.30 -10.67
CA PRO A 370 9.62 0.01 -10.76
C PRO A 370 10.48 -1.21 -11.16
N ARG A 371 11.52 -1.01 -11.97
CA ARG A 371 12.40 -2.10 -12.47
C ARG A 371 12.99 -2.96 -11.36
N ARG A 372 13.25 -2.38 -10.19
CA ARG A 372 13.72 -3.11 -9.00
C ARG A 372 12.77 -4.22 -8.54
N PHE A 373 11.50 -4.17 -8.92
CA PHE A 373 10.49 -5.19 -8.63
C PHE A 373 10.16 -6.06 -9.83
N SER A 374 10.10 -5.50 -11.06
CA SER A 374 9.75 -6.26 -12.25
C SER A 374 10.79 -7.32 -12.63
N LEU A 375 12.08 -7.08 -12.38
CA LEU A 375 13.11 -8.09 -12.61
C LEU A 375 12.97 -9.31 -11.66
N PRO A 376 12.85 -9.14 -10.33
CA PRO A 376 12.57 -10.26 -9.43
C PRO A 376 11.27 -11.01 -9.74
N MET A 377 10.22 -10.35 -10.19
CA MET A 377 8.97 -11.01 -10.61
C MET A 377 9.26 -12.01 -11.74
N ARG A 378 9.96 -11.58 -12.79
CA ARG A 378 10.34 -12.44 -13.92
C ARG A 378 11.20 -13.62 -13.47
N ASP A 379 12.13 -13.41 -12.55
CA ASP A 379 12.94 -14.49 -11.99
C ASP A 379 12.07 -15.53 -11.26
N ILE A 380 11.07 -15.09 -10.47
CA ILE A 380 10.13 -15.99 -9.79
C ILE A 380 9.38 -16.85 -10.80
N TRP A 381 8.81 -16.26 -11.85
CA TRP A 381 8.07 -16.98 -12.89
C TRP A 381 8.95 -17.96 -13.69
N MET A 382 10.13 -17.51 -14.10
CA MET A 382 11.08 -18.37 -14.83
C MET A 382 11.59 -19.54 -13.99
N LEU A 383 11.72 -19.35 -12.68
CA LEU A 383 12.08 -20.42 -11.78
C LEU A 383 10.98 -21.47 -11.63
N GLN A 384 9.69 -21.12 -11.77
CA GLN A 384 8.61 -22.12 -11.71
C GLN A 384 8.83 -23.22 -12.72
N LEU A 385 9.18 -22.90 -13.97
CA LEU A 385 9.49 -23.90 -15.01
C LEU A 385 10.64 -24.84 -14.63
N ARG A 386 11.61 -24.32 -13.83
CA ARG A 386 12.74 -25.16 -13.36
C ARG A 386 12.35 -26.00 -12.17
N LEU A 387 11.49 -25.48 -11.29
CA LEU A 387 11.02 -26.18 -10.09
C LEU A 387 10.04 -27.32 -10.41
N GLU A 388 9.36 -27.26 -11.54
CA GLU A 388 8.50 -28.36 -12.02
C GLU A 388 9.31 -29.61 -12.44
N ASN A 389 10.62 -29.45 -12.70
CA ASN A 389 11.51 -30.55 -13.08
C ASN A 389 12.38 -30.99 -11.88
N LYS A 390 12.15 -32.23 -11.41
CA LYS A 390 12.87 -32.81 -10.27
C LYS A 390 14.22 -33.40 -10.69
N GLY A 391 15.26 -33.22 -9.86
CA GLY A 391 16.48 -34.00 -9.87
C GLY A 391 17.65 -33.44 -10.69
N GLY A 392 18.84 -33.97 -10.42
CA GLY A 392 20.07 -33.71 -11.12
C GLY A 392 20.70 -32.34 -10.88
N ARG A 393 21.69 -32.00 -11.72
CA ARG A 393 22.45 -30.72 -11.63
C ARG A 393 21.58 -29.48 -11.81
N ARG A 394 20.41 -29.61 -12.43
CA ARG A 394 19.50 -28.49 -12.66
C ARG A 394 18.86 -28.02 -11.35
N SER A 395 18.46 -28.95 -10.48
CA SER A 395 17.88 -28.63 -9.16
C SER A 395 18.90 -27.98 -8.24
N VAL A 396 20.14 -28.46 -8.20
CA VAL A 396 21.23 -27.82 -7.45
C VAL A 396 21.49 -26.40 -7.94
N ARG A 397 21.41 -26.18 -9.26
CA ARG A 397 21.55 -24.83 -9.84
C ARG A 397 20.38 -23.91 -9.48
N ALA A 398 19.16 -24.45 -9.33
CA ALA A 398 18.01 -23.70 -8.88
C ALA A 398 18.20 -23.23 -7.43
N LEU A 399 18.68 -24.10 -6.51
CA LEU A 399 19.01 -23.73 -5.12
C LEU A 399 19.98 -22.56 -5.01
N SER A 400 20.97 -22.49 -5.92
CA SER A 400 21.97 -21.42 -5.93
C SER A 400 21.46 -20.08 -6.45
N HIS A 401 20.22 -20.02 -6.94
CA HIS A 401 19.67 -18.80 -7.50
C HIS A 401 19.28 -17.79 -6.40
N PRO A 402 19.64 -16.50 -6.51
CA PRO A 402 19.33 -15.51 -5.46
C PRO A 402 17.84 -15.35 -5.13
N ARG A 403 16.96 -15.75 -6.06
CA ARG A 403 15.50 -15.71 -5.89
C ARG A 403 14.88 -17.08 -5.60
N PHE A 404 15.70 -18.09 -5.35
CA PHE A 404 15.19 -19.45 -5.07
C PHE A 404 14.17 -19.45 -3.93
N ARG A 405 14.46 -18.78 -2.81
CA ARG A 405 13.56 -18.76 -1.66
C ARG A 405 12.19 -18.21 -2.03
N ALA A 406 12.13 -17.08 -2.74
CA ALA A 406 10.86 -16.50 -3.18
C ALA A 406 10.13 -17.41 -4.17
N ALA A 407 10.84 -18.04 -5.12
CA ALA A 407 10.25 -18.97 -6.07
C ALA A 407 9.76 -20.26 -5.41
N TYR A 408 10.44 -20.75 -4.39
CA TYR A 408 10.01 -21.90 -3.59
C TYR A 408 8.75 -21.56 -2.76
N ASP A 409 8.73 -20.42 -2.06
CA ASP A 409 7.54 -19.97 -1.32
C ASP A 409 6.35 -19.81 -2.29
N PHE A 410 6.60 -19.36 -3.52
CA PHE A 410 5.58 -19.28 -4.58
C PHE A 410 5.09 -20.67 -5.02
N LEU A 411 6.00 -21.65 -5.18
CA LEU A 411 5.65 -23.03 -5.50
C LEU A 411 4.78 -23.65 -4.39
N LEU A 412 5.09 -23.39 -3.12
CA LEU A 412 4.26 -23.86 -2.00
C LEU A 412 2.83 -23.33 -2.08
N LEU A 413 2.64 -22.05 -2.46
CA LEU A 413 1.31 -21.47 -2.65
C LEU A 413 0.58 -22.13 -3.84
N ARG A 414 1.28 -22.40 -4.95
CA ARG A 414 0.71 -23.09 -6.12
C ARG A 414 0.24 -24.50 -5.76
N ALA A 415 1.04 -25.24 -4.98
CA ALA A 415 0.67 -26.57 -4.49
C ALA A 415 -0.54 -26.51 -3.54
N ALA A 416 -0.49 -25.60 -2.57
CA ALA A 416 -1.59 -25.40 -1.63
C ALA A 416 -2.90 -24.96 -2.31
N ALA A 417 -2.82 -24.27 -3.45
CA ALA A 417 -3.98 -23.89 -4.27
C ALA A 417 -4.44 -24.98 -5.25
N GLY A 418 -3.72 -26.11 -5.33
CA GLY A 418 -4.06 -27.23 -6.19
C GLY A 418 -3.60 -27.11 -7.66
N GLU A 419 -2.77 -26.11 -7.98
CA GLU A 419 -2.23 -25.93 -9.34
C GLU A 419 -1.17 -26.99 -9.70
N VAL A 420 -0.34 -27.34 -8.74
CA VAL A 420 0.71 -28.35 -8.89
C VAL A 420 0.57 -29.41 -7.81
N PRO A 421 1.05 -30.65 -8.04
CA PRO A 421 0.98 -31.71 -7.04
C PRO A 421 1.72 -31.34 -5.75
N GLN A 422 1.17 -31.67 -4.58
CA GLN A 422 1.80 -31.44 -3.29
C GLN A 422 3.15 -32.14 -3.17
N GLU A 423 3.30 -33.31 -3.78
CA GLU A 423 4.55 -34.09 -3.81
C GLU A 423 5.70 -33.34 -4.48
N LEU A 424 5.42 -32.35 -5.33
CA LEU A 424 6.44 -31.50 -5.90
C LEU A 424 6.99 -30.52 -4.85
N ALA A 425 6.09 -29.92 -4.07
CA ALA A 425 6.44 -29.01 -2.99
C ALA A 425 7.21 -29.74 -1.87
N ASP A 426 6.75 -30.94 -1.49
CA ASP A 426 7.36 -31.78 -0.46
C ASP A 426 8.78 -32.21 -0.88
N TRP A 427 8.93 -32.60 -2.15
CA TRP A 427 10.24 -32.95 -2.70
C TRP A 427 11.25 -31.78 -2.62
N TRP A 428 10.83 -30.56 -2.95
CA TRP A 428 11.69 -29.39 -2.86
C TRP A 428 11.99 -29.00 -1.42
N THR A 429 11.09 -29.25 -0.48
CA THR A 429 11.32 -29.07 0.96
C THR A 429 12.42 -30.00 1.43
N GLU A 430 12.32 -31.29 1.15
CA GLU A 430 13.33 -32.29 1.51
C GLU A 430 14.67 -32.04 0.80
N PHE A 431 14.62 -31.68 -0.50
CA PHE A 431 15.80 -31.45 -1.31
C PHE A 431 16.63 -30.28 -0.79
N GLN A 432 16.01 -29.16 -0.38
CA GLN A 432 16.76 -28.03 0.18
C GLN A 432 17.35 -28.33 1.56
N GLU A 433 16.66 -29.14 2.39
CA GLU A 433 17.19 -29.57 3.70
C GLU A 433 18.44 -30.46 3.54
N THR A 434 18.42 -31.41 2.63
CA THR A 434 19.54 -32.30 2.34
C THR A 434 20.72 -31.60 1.69
N HIS A 435 20.51 -30.42 1.06
CA HIS A 435 21.55 -29.65 0.38
C HIS A 435 21.86 -28.30 1.06
N ALA A 436 21.40 -28.10 2.30
CA ALA A 436 21.61 -26.86 3.05
C ALA A 436 23.09 -26.47 3.19
N ASP A 437 23.97 -27.46 3.38
CA ASP A 437 25.41 -27.23 3.50
C ASP A 437 26.07 -26.72 2.20
N GLN A 438 25.50 -27.04 1.03
CA GLN A 438 26.02 -26.58 -0.26
C GLN A 438 25.66 -25.14 -0.58
N THR A 439 24.59 -24.60 0.02
CA THR A 439 24.14 -23.20 -0.16
C THR A 439 24.82 -22.25 0.82
N ALA A 440 25.40 -22.74 1.92
CA ALA A 440 26.08 -21.93 2.93
C ALA A 440 27.50 -21.45 2.50
N GLN A 441 28.04 -21.96 1.39
CA GLN A 441 29.31 -21.44 0.88
C GLN A 441 29.07 -20.15 0.09
N PRO A 442 29.62 -18.99 0.51
CA PRO A 442 29.59 -17.78 -0.30
C PRO A 442 30.32 -18.08 -1.62
N ALA A 443 29.66 -17.78 -2.75
CA ALA A 443 30.26 -17.92 -4.07
C ALA A 443 31.66 -17.33 -4.04
N SER A 444 32.69 -18.17 -4.16
CA SER A 444 34.07 -17.76 -4.20
C SER A 444 34.22 -16.71 -5.29
N ARG A 445 34.55 -15.49 -4.89
CA ARG A 445 34.86 -14.40 -5.82
C ARG A 445 35.83 -14.95 -6.87
N SER A 446 35.35 -15.15 -8.08
CA SER A 446 36.19 -15.47 -9.23
C SER A 446 37.30 -14.42 -9.27
N ARG A 447 38.54 -14.88 -9.02
CA ARG A 447 39.72 -14.01 -9.14
C ARG A 447 39.69 -13.32 -10.50
N PRO A 448 39.87 -11.99 -10.56
CA PRO A 448 39.93 -11.29 -11.84
C PRO A 448 41.09 -11.87 -12.64
N ARG A 449 40.77 -12.41 -13.82
CA ARG A 449 41.74 -12.92 -14.80
C ARG A 449 42.71 -11.79 -15.11
N LYS A 450 43.98 -11.89 -14.60
CA LYS A 450 45.08 -10.96 -14.90
C LYS A 450 45.20 -10.80 -16.42
N ARG A 451 44.81 -9.63 -16.91
CA ARG A 451 45.01 -9.21 -18.29
C ARG A 451 46.53 -9.22 -18.58
N ARG A 452 46.99 -10.21 -19.33
CA ARG A 452 48.37 -10.35 -19.80
C ARG A 452 48.72 -9.12 -20.65
N ARG A 453 49.50 -8.21 -20.07
CA ARG A 453 50.02 -7.01 -20.72
C ARG A 453 50.91 -7.47 -21.87
N LYS A 454 50.52 -7.23 -23.13
CA LYS A 454 51.37 -7.36 -24.31
C LYS A 454 52.50 -6.33 -24.19
N ARG A 455 53.72 -6.82 -24.05
CA ARG A 455 54.95 -6.01 -24.15
C ARG A 455 55.05 -5.54 -25.60
N SER A 456 54.96 -4.21 -25.81
CA SER A 456 55.36 -3.59 -27.06
C SER A 456 56.90 -3.64 -27.20
N ARG A 457 57.40 -4.29 -28.23
CA ARG A 457 58.77 -4.24 -28.66
C ARG A 457 59.05 -2.86 -29.23
N SER A 458 59.89 -2.07 -28.63
CA SER A 458 60.52 -0.89 -29.18
C SER A 458 61.48 -1.31 -30.29
N LYS A 459 61.36 -0.72 -31.49
CA LYS A 459 62.39 -0.76 -32.55
C LYS A 459 63.57 0.15 -32.17
N PRO A 460 64.79 -0.20 -32.48
CA PRO A 460 65.94 0.69 -32.34
C PRO A 460 65.98 1.66 -33.55
N GLU A 461 66.22 2.93 -33.23
CA GLU A 461 66.61 3.94 -34.23
C GLU A 461 68.01 3.66 -34.71
N GLY A 462 68.18 3.50 -36.05
CA GLY A 462 69.44 3.49 -36.70
C GLY A 462 69.86 4.91 -37.04
N GLN A 463 71.04 5.28 -36.62
CA GLN A 463 71.82 6.42 -37.17
C GLN A 463 72.17 6.19 -38.63
N THR A 464 71.98 7.22 -39.42
CA THR A 464 72.98 7.61 -40.43
C THR A 464 72.65 8.95 -41.08
N GLY A 465 73.67 9.80 -41.17
CA GLY A 465 73.95 10.78 -42.20
C GLY A 465 73.46 12.20 -41.96
#